data_8c5173e8dbe1395ee6b47ce9e662001f
#
_entry.id   8c5173e8dbe1395ee6b47ce9e662001f
#
_cell.length_a   1.000
_cell.length_b   1.000
_cell.length_c   1.000
_cell.angle_alpha   90.00
_cell.angle_beta   90.00
_cell.angle_gamma   90.00
#
_symmetry.space_group_name_H-M   'P 1'
#
loop_
_entity.id
_entity.type
_entity.pdbx_description
1 polymer ?
#
loop_
_entity_poly.entity_id
_entity_poly.type
_entity_poly.pdbx_seq_one_letter_code
_entity_poly.pdbx_strand_id
1 'polypeptide(L)'
;MALVEERVCDRRVLKLLRQWLEAGVLENGDIRKTLAGTPQGGVISPLLANSYLNALDRTWQAEAQHLGVLVRYADDFVVLCKTASAASAAHRRVQDILTRLSLELHPEKTRAVDLRRGREGFDFLGCTVRKRRSIQRRPDRHYMQRWPSARAMKRVRERVHELTAVRGNPACDVMALITALNPVLRGWGNYFATGNADDKFNHIDDYVHERIERWLWRRGGQRRRFRVSRWPHARLYAMGLYRLRGTVRYPTQASLRRPSVSRVPEIGTHGLKGGPTISLSSLHQRS
;
A
#
# COMPACT_ATOMS: atom_id res chain seq x y z
N MET A 1 0.33 27.20 -8.02
CA MET A 1 1.68 27.60 -8.53
C MET A 1 2.59 28.11 -7.41
N ALA A 2 2.16 28.96 -6.50
CA ALA A 2 3.01 29.54 -5.44
C ALA A 2 3.94 28.53 -4.71
N LEU A 3 3.41 27.40 -4.25
CA LEU A 3 4.21 26.36 -3.57
C LEU A 3 5.26 25.67 -4.47
N VAL A 4 5.10 25.72 -5.79
CA VAL A 4 6.10 25.23 -6.75
C VAL A 4 7.17 26.28 -6.97
N GLU A 5 6.79 27.54 -7.05
CA GLU A 5 7.68 28.69 -7.23
C GLU A 5 8.65 28.88 -6.07
N GLU A 6 8.28 28.43 -4.85
CA GLU A 6 9.21 28.37 -3.71
C GLU A 6 10.44 27.48 -3.94
N ARG A 7 10.37 26.53 -4.87
CA ARG A 7 11.42 25.51 -5.09
C ARG A 7 12.00 25.52 -6.51
N VAL A 8 11.25 25.99 -7.48
CA VAL A 8 11.60 26.03 -8.89
C VAL A 8 11.77 27.46 -9.32
N CYS A 9 13.00 27.87 -9.57
CA CYS A 9 13.33 29.23 -10.00
C CYS A 9 13.35 29.40 -11.54
N ASP A 10 13.40 28.31 -12.30
CA ASP A 10 13.45 28.36 -13.76
C ASP A 10 12.10 28.76 -14.33
N ARG A 11 12.06 29.97 -14.92
CA ARG A 11 10.86 30.54 -15.53
C ARG A 11 10.30 29.72 -16.70
N ARG A 12 11.16 29.00 -17.44
CA ARG A 12 10.73 28.15 -18.56
C ARG A 12 9.97 26.93 -18.03
N VAL A 13 10.49 26.31 -16.99
CA VAL A 13 9.82 25.19 -16.30
C VAL A 13 8.50 25.64 -15.69
N LEU A 14 8.46 26.77 -15.01
CA LEU A 14 7.23 27.34 -14.43
C LEU A 14 6.18 27.65 -15.49
N LYS A 15 6.60 28.18 -16.66
CA LYS A 15 5.71 28.42 -17.79
C LYS A 15 5.08 27.11 -18.32
N LEU A 16 5.89 26.06 -18.49
CA LEU A 16 5.41 24.74 -18.92
C LEU A 16 4.43 24.14 -17.90
N LEU A 17 4.72 24.24 -16.61
CA LEU A 17 3.82 23.75 -15.55
C LEU A 17 2.48 24.48 -15.55
N ARG A 18 2.45 25.80 -15.76
CA ARG A 18 1.20 26.55 -15.91
C ARG A 18 0.41 26.10 -17.13
N GLN A 19 1.07 25.96 -18.27
CA GLN A 19 0.43 25.46 -19.49
C GLN A 19 -0.19 24.07 -19.29
N TRP A 20 0.51 23.16 -18.59
CA TRP A 20 -0.04 21.83 -18.30
C TRP A 20 -1.22 21.85 -17.33
N LEU A 21 -1.23 22.75 -16.35
CA LEU A 21 -2.36 22.93 -15.44
C LEU A 21 -3.59 23.55 -16.14
N GLU A 22 -3.36 24.35 -17.17
CA GLU A 22 -4.40 25.07 -17.94
C GLU A 22 -4.89 24.28 -19.17
N ALA A 23 -4.13 23.28 -19.63
CA ALA A 23 -4.37 22.60 -20.91
C ALA A 23 -5.70 21.81 -20.99
N GLY A 24 -6.33 21.52 -19.85
CA GLY A 24 -7.55 20.71 -19.82
C GLY A 24 -7.31 19.23 -20.14
N VAL A 25 -8.40 18.49 -20.30
CA VAL A 25 -8.40 17.07 -20.64
C VAL A 25 -9.08 16.87 -21.98
N LEU A 26 -8.43 16.16 -22.88
CA LEU A 26 -9.07 15.70 -24.12
C LEU A 26 -9.83 14.41 -23.81
N GLU A 27 -11.15 14.47 -23.77
CA GLU A 27 -12.03 13.32 -23.52
C GLU A 27 -13.01 13.19 -24.69
N ASN A 28 -12.99 12.04 -25.36
CA ASN A 28 -13.85 11.72 -26.52
C ASN A 28 -13.78 12.75 -27.69
N GLY A 29 -12.63 13.43 -27.88
CA GLY A 29 -12.44 14.42 -28.94
C GLY A 29 -12.77 15.86 -28.52
N ASP A 30 -13.32 16.08 -27.34
CA ASP A 30 -13.63 17.40 -26.79
C ASP A 30 -12.62 17.82 -25.72
N ILE A 31 -12.16 19.08 -25.80
CA ILE A 31 -11.28 19.67 -24.77
C ILE A 31 -12.15 20.21 -23.65
N ARG A 32 -12.19 19.48 -22.53
CA ARG A 32 -12.81 19.97 -21.28
C ARG A 32 -11.78 20.75 -20.46
N LYS A 33 -12.06 22.02 -20.18
CA LYS A 33 -11.24 22.80 -19.26
C LYS A 33 -11.35 22.18 -17.87
N THR A 34 -10.22 21.83 -17.29
CA THR A 34 -10.15 21.39 -15.89
C THR A 34 -10.40 22.62 -15.00
N LEU A 35 -11.49 22.61 -14.25
CA LEU A 35 -11.84 23.70 -13.32
C LEU A 35 -10.83 23.82 -12.16
N ALA A 36 -10.18 22.74 -11.79
CA ALA A 36 -9.08 22.73 -10.79
C ALA A 36 -8.22 21.46 -10.92
N GLY A 37 -6.90 21.60 -10.74
CA GLY A 37 -5.95 20.50 -10.66
C GLY A 37 -5.43 19.96 -11.99
N THR A 38 -4.75 18.81 -11.93
CA THR A 38 -4.23 18.10 -13.11
C THR A 38 -5.10 16.88 -13.41
N PRO A 39 -5.20 16.46 -14.70
CA PRO A 39 -5.95 15.26 -15.04
C PRO A 39 -5.41 14.03 -14.31
N GLN A 40 -6.31 13.13 -13.88
CA GLN A 40 -5.95 11.86 -13.29
C GLN A 40 -5.11 11.04 -14.28
N GLY A 41 -3.91 10.57 -13.84
CA GLY A 41 -3.01 9.82 -14.71
C GLY A 41 -1.93 10.63 -15.42
N GLY A 42 -1.92 11.96 -15.28
CA GLY A 42 -0.82 12.79 -15.80
C GLY A 42 0.52 12.44 -15.16
N VAL A 43 1.59 12.32 -15.96
CA VAL A 43 2.93 11.92 -15.50
C VAL A 43 3.46 12.82 -14.38
N ILE A 44 3.16 14.12 -14.43
CA ILE A 44 3.62 15.12 -13.45
C ILE A 44 2.70 15.28 -12.24
N SER A 45 1.45 14.76 -12.33
CA SER A 45 0.42 14.93 -11.30
C SER A 45 0.89 14.48 -9.90
N PRO A 46 1.58 13.33 -9.74
CA PRO A 46 2.08 12.89 -8.43
C PRO A 46 3.11 13.84 -7.82
N LEU A 47 3.96 14.45 -8.65
CA LEU A 47 4.97 15.41 -8.19
C LEU A 47 4.31 16.71 -7.73
N LEU A 48 3.37 17.23 -8.50
CA LEU A 48 2.63 18.45 -8.16
C LEU A 48 1.77 18.25 -6.91
N ALA A 49 1.07 17.11 -6.82
CA ALA A 49 0.29 16.74 -5.64
C ALA A 49 1.17 16.65 -4.38
N ASN A 50 2.35 16.01 -4.48
CA ASN A 50 3.28 15.94 -3.37
C ASN A 50 3.86 17.31 -2.98
N SER A 51 4.13 18.18 -3.96
CA SER A 51 4.58 19.55 -3.70
C SER A 51 3.49 20.36 -3.00
N TYR A 52 2.24 20.17 -3.38
CA TYR A 52 1.09 20.83 -2.76
C TYR A 52 0.86 20.34 -1.32
N LEU A 53 0.83 19.03 -1.13
CA LEU A 53 0.62 18.41 0.18
C LEU A 53 1.83 18.54 1.13
N ASN A 54 3.00 18.94 0.62
CA ASN A 54 4.13 19.29 1.48
C ASN A 54 3.80 20.47 2.44
N ALA A 55 2.84 21.32 2.10
CA ALA A 55 2.35 22.36 3.01
C ALA A 55 1.69 21.74 4.26
N LEU A 56 0.94 20.64 4.11
CA LEU A 56 0.41 19.89 5.26
C LEU A 56 1.55 19.37 6.14
N ASP A 57 2.59 18.75 5.54
CA ASP A 57 3.72 18.20 6.29
C ASP A 57 4.46 19.27 7.07
N ARG A 58 4.76 20.41 6.43
CA ARG A 58 5.48 21.55 7.04
C ARG A 58 4.67 22.19 8.18
N THR A 59 3.39 22.46 7.94
CA THR A 59 2.50 23.05 8.96
C THR A 59 2.32 22.10 10.14
N TRP A 60 2.14 20.79 9.87
CA TRP A 60 2.07 19.78 10.91
C TRP A 60 3.33 19.75 11.77
N GLN A 61 4.49 19.74 11.14
CA GLN A 61 5.77 19.71 11.83
C GLN A 61 6.01 20.97 12.68
N ALA A 62 5.60 22.14 12.20
CA ALA A 62 5.78 23.40 12.91
C ALA A 62 4.82 23.57 14.10
N GLU A 63 3.55 23.16 13.94
CA GLU A 63 2.48 23.58 14.84
C GLU A 63 1.80 22.43 15.59
N ALA A 64 1.86 21.19 15.07
CA ALA A 64 1.05 20.08 15.55
C ALA A 64 1.81 18.79 15.88
N GLN A 65 3.14 18.75 15.77
CA GLN A 65 3.93 17.55 16.08
C GLN A 65 3.75 17.05 17.53
N HIS A 66 3.37 17.92 18.46
CA HIS A 66 3.08 17.57 19.85
C HIS A 66 1.83 16.68 20.00
N LEU A 67 0.89 16.73 19.02
CA LEU A 67 -0.32 15.92 19.00
C LEU A 67 -0.06 14.49 18.55
N GLY A 68 0.95 14.29 17.67
CA GLY A 68 1.27 12.97 17.15
C GLY A 68 2.21 13.00 15.94
N VAL A 69 2.56 11.82 15.46
CA VAL A 69 3.42 11.64 14.28
C VAL A 69 2.56 11.48 13.03
N LEU A 70 2.70 12.41 12.10
CA LEU A 70 2.09 12.32 10.77
C LEU A 70 2.98 11.47 9.86
N VAL A 71 2.41 10.46 9.24
CA VAL A 71 3.05 9.63 8.21
C VAL A 71 2.22 9.71 6.95
N ARG A 72 2.77 10.30 5.89
CA ARG A 72 2.06 10.51 4.62
C ARG A 72 2.77 9.80 3.47
N TYR A 73 1.98 9.26 2.56
CA TYR A 73 2.40 8.76 1.27
C TYR A 73 1.39 9.20 0.21
N ALA A 74 1.79 10.11 -0.66
CA ALA A 74 0.91 10.80 -1.59
C ALA A 74 -0.27 11.47 -0.86
N ASP A 75 -1.51 11.09 -1.18
CA ASP A 75 -2.76 11.53 -0.56
C ASP A 75 -3.20 10.69 0.65
N ASP A 76 -2.61 9.52 0.83
CA ASP A 76 -2.86 8.65 1.99
C ASP A 76 -1.96 9.07 3.17
N PHE A 77 -2.54 9.24 4.36
CA PHE A 77 -1.76 9.52 5.55
C PHE A 77 -2.38 8.97 6.83
N VAL A 78 -1.55 8.85 7.85
CA VAL A 78 -1.92 8.36 9.19
C VAL A 78 -1.30 9.28 10.23
N VAL A 79 -2.05 9.63 11.26
CA VAL A 79 -1.53 10.34 12.43
C VAL A 79 -1.53 9.40 13.64
N LEU A 80 -0.35 9.14 14.18
CA LEU A 80 -0.16 8.27 15.33
C LEU A 80 -0.15 9.10 16.62
N CYS A 81 -1.21 8.98 17.42
CA CYS A 81 -1.39 9.76 18.65
C CYS A 81 -1.26 8.89 19.90
N LYS A 82 -0.85 9.48 21.02
CA LYS A 82 -0.69 8.77 22.31
C LYS A 82 -2.01 8.63 23.08
N THR A 83 -2.96 9.53 22.89
CA THR A 83 -4.23 9.58 23.62
C THR A 83 -5.41 9.83 22.67
N ALA A 84 -6.63 9.52 23.12
CA ALA A 84 -7.85 9.79 22.35
C ALA A 84 -8.08 11.31 22.18
N SER A 85 -7.79 12.09 23.22
CA SER A 85 -7.90 13.54 23.16
C SER A 85 -6.93 14.15 22.14
N ALA A 86 -5.66 13.69 22.12
CA ALA A 86 -4.69 14.10 21.11
C ALA A 86 -5.14 13.69 19.70
N ALA A 87 -5.77 12.50 19.55
CA ALA A 87 -6.29 12.05 18.26
C ALA A 87 -7.44 12.95 17.76
N SER A 88 -8.36 13.34 18.66
CA SER A 88 -9.45 14.26 18.30
C SER A 88 -8.92 15.67 17.98
N ALA A 89 -7.92 16.15 18.71
CA ALA A 89 -7.26 17.42 18.42
C ALA A 89 -6.49 17.36 17.08
N ALA A 90 -5.79 16.27 16.82
CA ALA A 90 -5.10 16.01 15.57
C ALA A 90 -6.05 16.00 14.36
N HIS A 91 -7.21 15.36 14.50
CA HIS A 91 -8.22 15.36 13.45
C HIS A 91 -8.69 16.76 13.09
N ARG A 92 -9.07 17.57 14.10
CA ARG A 92 -9.47 18.97 13.87
C ARG A 92 -8.34 19.77 13.23
N ARG A 93 -7.11 19.61 13.73
CA ARG A 93 -5.97 20.35 13.18
C ARG A 93 -5.66 20.01 11.73
N VAL A 94 -5.71 18.72 11.37
CA VAL A 94 -5.59 18.31 9.97
C VAL A 94 -6.69 18.93 9.11
N GLN A 95 -7.93 18.91 9.59
CA GLN A 95 -9.06 19.48 8.88
C GLN A 95 -8.87 21.00 8.65
N ASP A 96 -8.40 21.74 9.66
CA ASP A 96 -8.10 23.16 9.52
C ASP A 96 -7.01 23.45 8.49
N ILE A 97 -5.93 22.63 8.48
CA ILE A 97 -4.84 22.78 7.51
C ILE A 97 -5.34 22.49 6.11
N LEU A 98 -6.10 21.41 5.93
CA LEU A 98 -6.64 21.03 4.62
C LEU A 98 -7.65 22.06 4.09
N THR A 99 -8.49 22.61 4.94
CA THR A 99 -9.43 23.69 4.56
C THR A 99 -8.69 24.92 4.02
N ARG A 100 -7.56 25.30 4.63
CA ARG A 100 -6.69 26.39 4.11
C ARG A 100 -6.09 26.06 2.75
N LEU A 101 -5.92 24.77 2.45
CA LEU A 101 -5.45 24.28 1.17
C LEU A 101 -6.60 23.99 0.18
N SER A 102 -7.84 24.36 0.48
CA SER A 102 -9.03 24.02 -0.32
C SER A 102 -9.18 22.51 -0.56
N LEU A 103 -8.81 21.71 0.43
CA LEU A 103 -8.94 20.25 0.44
C LEU A 103 -9.84 19.81 1.57
N GLU A 104 -10.45 18.64 1.40
CA GLU A 104 -11.32 18.03 2.43
C GLU A 104 -10.89 16.60 2.72
N LEU A 105 -11.16 16.17 3.97
CA LEU A 105 -11.06 14.77 4.34
C LEU A 105 -12.24 13.99 3.77
N HIS A 106 -11.95 12.82 3.21
CA HIS A 106 -13.02 11.93 2.74
C HIS A 106 -13.75 11.33 3.94
N PRO A 107 -15.06 11.62 4.14
CA PRO A 107 -15.76 11.27 5.38
C PRO A 107 -15.82 9.77 5.65
N GLU A 108 -16.05 8.95 4.61
CA GLU A 108 -16.17 7.50 4.77
C GLU A 108 -14.83 6.77 4.95
N LYS A 109 -13.71 7.38 4.49
CA LYS A 109 -12.39 6.78 4.58
C LYS A 109 -11.59 7.26 5.78
N THR A 110 -12.02 8.38 6.38
CA THR A 110 -11.38 8.96 7.56
C THR A 110 -11.97 8.37 8.83
N ARG A 111 -11.14 7.73 9.65
CA ARG A 111 -11.60 7.14 10.90
C ARG A 111 -10.54 7.18 11.99
N ALA A 112 -10.96 7.29 13.23
CA ALA A 112 -10.13 7.07 14.40
C ALA A 112 -10.15 5.58 14.79
N VAL A 113 -8.99 5.02 15.11
CA VAL A 113 -8.83 3.59 15.43
C VAL A 113 -8.09 3.45 16.76
N ASP A 114 -8.63 2.68 17.72
CA ASP A 114 -7.96 2.39 18.98
C ASP A 114 -7.11 1.12 18.88
N LEU A 115 -5.80 1.30 18.85
CA LEU A 115 -4.84 0.21 18.79
C LEU A 115 -4.44 -0.37 20.15
N ARG A 116 -4.85 0.24 21.27
CA ARG A 116 -4.37 -0.15 22.62
C ARG A 116 -4.68 -1.61 22.97
N ARG A 117 -5.89 -2.03 22.70
CA ARG A 117 -6.37 -3.37 23.07
C ARG A 117 -6.18 -4.42 21.96
N GLY A 118 -5.65 -4.04 20.82
CA GLY A 118 -5.44 -4.94 19.70
C GLY A 118 -6.74 -5.49 19.07
N ARG A 119 -7.90 -4.91 19.39
CA ARG A 119 -9.18 -5.30 18.78
C ARG A 119 -9.34 -4.71 17.40
N GLU A 120 -8.87 -3.49 17.21
CA GLU A 120 -8.96 -2.75 15.96
C GLU A 120 -7.61 -2.68 15.25
N GLY A 121 -7.67 -2.35 13.98
CA GLY A 121 -6.53 -2.12 13.10
C GLY A 121 -6.95 -1.25 11.92
N PHE A 122 -5.99 -0.84 11.13
CA PHE A 122 -6.24 -0.04 9.92
C PHE A 122 -5.41 -0.57 8.76
N ASP A 123 -5.89 -0.29 7.55
CA ASP A 123 -5.15 -0.57 6.34
C ASP A 123 -4.41 0.67 5.88
N PHE A 124 -3.11 0.53 5.59
CA PHE A 124 -2.28 1.59 5.06
C PHE A 124 -1.28 1.00 4.06
N LEU A 125 -1.19 1.60 2.87
CA LEU A 125 -0.32 1.15 1.78
C LEU A 125 -0.44 -0.36 1.49
N GLY A 126 -1.66 -0.88 1.44
CA GLY A 126 -1.92 -2.29 1.16
C GLY A 126 -1.61 -3.25 2.31
N CYS A 127 -1.15 -2.75 3.45
CA CYS A 127 -0.91 -3.52 4.66
C CYS A 127 -2.00 -3.26 5.70
N THR A 128 -2.48 -4.31 6.36
CA THR A 128 -3.21 -4.18 7.61
C THR A 128 -2.22 -4.04 8.76
N VAL A 129 -2.36 -2.96 9.54
CA VAL A 129 -1.56 -2.68 10.73
C VAL A 129 -2.44 -2.87 11.96
N ARG A 130 -2.03 -3.75 12.87
CA ARG A 130 -2.79 -4.06 14.09
C ARG A 130 -1.86 -4.51 15.21
N LYS A 131 -2.22 -4.18 16.43
CA LYS A 131 -1.52 -4.70 17.62
C LYS A 131 -1.99 -6.12 17.91
N ARG A 132 -1.05 -7.06 18.03
CA ARG A 132 -1.34 -8.45 18.38
C ARG A 132 -0.50 -8.93 19.55
N ARG A 133 -1.04 -9.87 20.30
CA ARG A 133 -0.32 -10.56 21.38
C ARG A 133 0.76 -11.46 20.78
N SER A 134 1.94 -11.47 21.37
CA SER A 134 2.99 -12.43 20.99
C SER A 134 2.64 -13.81 21.54
N ILE A 135 2.61 -14.81 20.65
CA ILE A 135 2.30 -16.19 21.05
C ILE A 135 3.55 -16.92 21.51
N GLN A 136 4.69 -16.70 20.84
CA GLN A 136 5.88 -17.54 21.02
C GLN A 136 6.94 -16.98 21.99
N ARG A 137 7.17 -15.66 21.99
CA ARG A 137 8.31 -15.09 22.73
C ARG A 137 7.96 -14.51 24.09
N ARG A 138 6.85 -13.79 24.20
CA ARG A 138 6.37 -13.17 25.45
C ARG A 138 4.85 -13.00 25.36
N PRO A 139 4.08 -13.97 25.89
CA PRO A 139 2.61 -13.97 25.75
C PRO A 139 1.92 -12.80 26.48
N ASP A 140 2.59 -12.12 27.39
CA ASP A 140 2.15 -10.92 28.11
C ASP A 140 2.27 -9.63 27.27
N ARG A 141 3.05 -9.65 26.18
CA ARG A 141 3.34 -8.46 25.38
C ARG A 141 2.56 -8.42 24.07
N HIS A 142 2.14 -7.22 23.73
CA HIS A 142 1.51 -6.91 22.46
C HIS A 142 2.50 -6.14 21.58
N TYR A 143 2.57 -6.53 20.32
CA TYR A 143 3.43 -5.88 19.31
C TYR A 143 2.59 -5.40 18.14
N MET A 144 2.98 -4.28 17.55
CA MET A 144 2.45 -3.85 16.27
C MET A 144 2.92 -4.82 15.20
N GLN A 145 1.96 -5.39 14.50
CA GLN A 145 2.20 -6.29 13.38
C GLN A 145 1.60 -5.70 12.13
N ARG A 146 2.19 -5.99 10.98
CA ARG A 146 1.67 -5.64 9.67
C ARG A 146 1.74 -6.85 8.74
N TRP A 147 0.73 -7.02 7.94
CA TRP A 147 0.62 -8.09 6.94
C TRP A 147 -0.19 -7.59 5.75
N PRO A 148 -0.14 -8.28 4.57
CA PRO A 148 -0.95 -7.92 3.42
C PRO A 148 -2.43 -7.80 3.77
N SER A 149 -3.07 -6.69 3.40
CA SER A 149 -4.49 -6.45 3.64
C SER A 149 -5.37 -7.41 2.84
N ALA A 150 -6.64 -7.54 3.24
CA ALA A 150 -7.62 -8.34 2.50
C ALA A 150 -7.72 -7.92 1.03
N ARG A 151 -7.65 -6.62 0.76
CA ARG A 151 -7.64 -6.06 -0.60
C ARG A 151 -6.38 -6.45 -1.38
N ALA A 152 -5.20 -6.43 -0.75
CA ALA A 152 -3.95 -6.87 -1.38
C ALA A 152 -3.96 -8.37 -1.69
N MET A 153 -4.49 -9.18 -0.76
CA MET A 153 -4.69 -10.63 -0.96
C MET A 153 -5.68 -10.93 -2.10
N LYS A 154 -6.76 -10.15 -2.20
CA LYS A 154 -7.73 -10.30 -3.28
C LYS A 154 -7.09 -9.99 -4.64
N ARG A 155 -6.39 -8.86 -4.76
CA ARG A 155 -5.72 -8.44 -6.02
C ARG A 155 -4.72 -9.47 -6.54
N VAL A 156 -3.85 -10.03 -5.67
CA VAL A 156 -2.90 -11.04 -6.13
C VAL A 156 -3.59 -12.33 -6.57
N ARG A 157 -4.67 -12.74 -5.88
CA ARG A 157 -5.46 -13.90 -6.28
C ARG A 157 -6.16 -13.68 -7.63
N GLU A 158 -6.74 -12.51 -7.84
CA GLU A 158 -7.34 -12.11 -9.11
C GLU A 158 -6.30 -12.18 -10.23
N ARG A 159 -5.10 -11.63 -10.02
CA ARG A 159 -4.04 -11.67 -11.02
C ARG A 159 -3.56 -13.10 -11.32
N VAL A 160 -3.39 -13.92 -10.30
CA VAL A 160 -3.08 -15.37 -10.48
C VAL A 160 -4.22 -16.08 -11.20
N HIS A 161 -5.48 -15.74 -10.87
CA HIS A 161 -6.65 -16.29 -11.55
C HIS A 161 -6.67 -15.97 -13.04
N GLU A 162 -6.43 -14.72 -13.42
CA GLU A 162 -6.34 -14.27 -14.81
C GLU A 162 -5.26 -15.07 -15.59
N LEU A 163 -4.05 -15.16 -15.03
CA LEU A 163 -2.93 -15.86 -15.63
C LEU A 163 -3.16 -17.38 -15.73
N THR A 164 -4.01 -17.94 -14.89
CA THR A 164 -4.36 -19.38 -14.90
C THR A 164 -5.74 -19.65 -15.51
N ALA A 165 -6.36 -18.65 -16.14
CA ALA A 165 -7.59 -18.88 -16.90
C ALA A 165 -7.30 -19.73 -18.15
N VAL A 166 -8.18 -20.69 -18.45
CA VAL A 166 -7.98 -21.58 -19.60
C VAL A 166 -8.33 -20.88 -20.91
N ARG A 167 -9.37 -20.04 -20.90
CA ARG A 167 -9.77 -19.24 -22.07
C ARG A 167 -8.91 -17.97 -22.13
N GLY A 168 -8.31 -17.71 -23.30
CA GLY A 168 -7.50 -16.51 -23.54
C GLY A 168 -6.10 -16.54 -22.89
N ASN A 169 -5.67 -17.66 -22.31
CA ASN A 169 -4.33 -17.78 -21.75
C ASN A 169 -3.33 -18.13 -22.85
N PRO A 170 -2.32 -17.30 -23.12
CA PRO A 170 -1.29 -17.56 -24.13
C PRO A 170 -0.29 -18.66 -23.72
N ALA A 171 -0.28 -19.09 -22.43
CA ALA A 171 0.63 -20.13 -21.98
C ALA A 171 0.35 -21.44 -22.71
N CYS A 172 1.33 -21.91 -23.49
CA CYS A 172 1.24 -23.16 -24.24
C CYS A 172 1.52 -24.38 -23.35
N ASP A 173 2.35 -24.24 -22.32
CA ASP A 173 2.73 -25.29 -21.39
C ASP A 173 2.89 -24.74 -19.94
N VAL A 174 3.25 -25.67 -19.02
CA VAL A 174 3.41 -25.33 -17.61
C VAL A 174 4.62 -24.40 -17.35
N MET A 175 5.67 -24.49 -18.18
CA MET A 175 6.85 -23.64 -18.04
C MET A 175 6.54 -22.20 -18.43
N ALA A 176 5.80 -21.99 -19.51
CA ALA A 176 5.31 -20.69 -19.93
C ALA A 176 4.40 -20.07 -18.85
N LEU A 177 3.53 -20.89 -18.23
CA LEU A 177 2.68 -20.45 -17.13
C LEU A 177 3.50 -20.02 -15.90
N ILE A 178 4.49 -20.81 -15.50
CA ILE A 178 5.41 -20.50 -14.39
C ILE A 178 6.17 -19.20 -14.67
N THR A 179 6.66 -19.03 -15.90
CA THR A 179 7.34 -17.80 -16.34
C THR A 179 6.44 -16.57 -16.23
N ALA A 180 5.16 -16.69 -16.56
CA ALA A 180 4.19 -15.60 -16.43
C ALA A 180 3.79 -15.31 -14.97
N LEU A 181 3.74 -16.32 -14.10
CA LEU A 181 3.39 -16.16 -12.69
C LEU A 181 4.51 -15.56 -11.86
N ASN A 182 5.76 -15.92 -12.12
CA ASN A 182 6.91 -15.54 -11.31
C ASN A 182 7.10 -14.02 -11.10
N PRO A 183 6.97 -13.16 -12.12
CA PRO A 183 7.06 -11.71 -11.92
C PRO A 183 6.02 -11.17 -10.93
N VAL A 184 4.79 -11.68 -11.00
CA VAL A 184 3.69 -11.29 -10.11
C VAL A 184 3.99 -11.72 -8.68
N LEU A 185 4.40 -12.97 -8.48
CA LEU A 185 4.71 -13.51 -7.16
C LEU A 185 5.93 -12.81 -6.54
N ARG A 186 7.00 -12.59 -7.31
CA ARG A 186 8.19 -11.86 -6.85
C ARG A 186 7.87 -10.42 -6.49
N GLY A 187 7.17 -9.70 -7.35
CA GLY A 187 6.81 -8.31 -7.12
C GLY A 187 5.96 -8.16 -5.85
N TRP A 188 4.93 -8.97 -5.72
CA TRP A 188 4.07 -8.99 -4.54
C TRP A 188 4.82 -9.45 -3.28
N GLY A 189 5.58 -10.53 -3.38
CA GLY A 189 6.38 -11.07 -2.28
C GLY A 189 7.41 -10.07 -1.76
N ASN A 190 8.18 -9.43 -2.64
CA ASN A 190 9.18 -8.43 -2.27
C ASN A 190 8.55 -7.21 -1.56
N TYR A 191 7.38 -6.77 -2.02
CA TYR A 191 6.66 -5.65 -1.39
C TYR A 191 6.24 -5.96 0.05
N PHE A 192 5.75 -7.18 0.31
CA PHE A 192 5.25 -7.60 1.62
C PHE A 192 6.26 -8.40 2.45
N ALA A 193 7.47 -8.62 1.96
CA ALA A 193 8.49 -9.42 2.66
C ALA A 193 8.89 -8.88 4.04
N THR A 194 8.69 -7.58 4.28
CA THR A 194 9.04 -6.92 5.53
C THR A 194 7.82 -6.82 6.45
N GLY A 195 7.50 -7.85 7.19
CA GLY A 195 6.35 -7.82 8.09
C GLY A 195 5.99 -9.22 8.59
N ASN A 196 4.82 -9.34 9.21
CA ASN A 196 4.30 -10.61 9.71
C ASN A 196 3.46 -11.29 8.62
N ALA A 197 4.07 -11.61 7.48
CA ALA A 197 3.37 -12.04 6.27
C ALA A 197 3.39 -13.56 6.04
N ASP A 198 4.08 -14.35 6.88
CA ASP A 198 4.29 -15.78 6.67
C ASP A 198 3.02 -16.56 6.37
N ASP A 199 1.97 -16.43 7.20
CA ASP A 199 0.68 -17.10 6.97
C ASP A 199 0.05 -16.67 5.64
N LYS A 200 0.17 -15.40 5.29
CA LYS A 200 -0.39 -14.88 4.04
C LYS A 200 0.38 -15.39 2.82
N PHE A 201 1.69 -15.52 2.93
CA PHE A 201 2.54 -16.10 1.90
C PHE A 201 2.22 -17.57 1.69
N ASN A 202 2.05 -18.34 2.77
CA ASN A 202 1.63 -19.74 2.67
C ASN A 202 0.28 -19.86 1.95
N HIS A 203 -0.70 -19.02 2.30
CA HIS A 203 -2.02 -19.02 1.64
C HIS A 203 -1.95 -18.68 0.15
N ILE A 204 -1.02 -17.83 -0.29
CA ILE A 204 -0.85 -17.55 -1.71
C ILE A 204 -0.13 -18.68 -2.42
N ASP A 205 0.92 -19.27 -1.83
CA ASP A 205 1.60 -20.44 -2.40
C ASP A 205 0.61 -21.60 -2.62
N ASP A 206 -0.22 -21.91 -1.61
CA ASP A 206 -1.24 -22.96 -1.70
C ASP A 206 -2.28 -22.63 -2.78
N TYR A 207 -2.73 -21.37 -2.86
CA TYR A 207 -3.66 -20.93 -3.88
C TYR A 207 -3.07 -21.05 -5.30
N VAL A 208 -1.82 -20.63 -5.50
CA VAL A 208 -1.13 -20.72 -6.79
C VAL A 208 -1.02 -22.17 -7.22
N HIS A 209 -0.64 -23.05 -6.31
CA HIS A 209 -0.55 -24.48 -6.57
C HIS A 209 -1.89 -25.06 -7.03
N GLU A 210 -2.98 -24.80 -6.30
CA GLU A 210 -4.33 -25.23 -6.65
C GLU A 210 -4.77 -24.69 -8.03
N ARG A 211 -4.40 -23.46 -8.36
CA ARG A 211 -4.70 -22.87 -9.67
C ARG A 211 -3.95 -23.53 -10.80
N ILE A 212 -2.66 -23.85 -10.62
CA ILE A 212 -1.86 -24.57 -11.61
C ILE A 212 -2.40 -25.98 -11.82
N GLU A 213 -2.74 -26.69 -10.74
CA GLU A 213 -3.34 -28.03 -10.86
C GLU A 213 -4.66 -28.02 -11.63
N ARG A 214 -5.55 -27.06 -11.33
CA ARG A 214 -6.82 -26.89 -12.07
C ARG A 214 -6.58 -26.57 -13.55
N TRP A 215 -5.56 -25.75 -13.85
CA TRP A 215 -5.20 -25.40 -15.22
C TRP A 215 -4.70 -26.63 -16.00
N LEU A 216 -3.79 -27.41 -15.41
CA LEU A 216 -3.26 -28.65 -15.98
C LEU A 216 -4.37 -29.68 -16.21
N TRP A 217 -5.26 -29.85 -15.24
CA TRP A 217 -6.38 -30.79 -15.35
C TRP A 217 -7.33 -30.42 -16.48
N ARG A 218 -7.69 -29.17 -16.65
CA ARG A 218 -8.57 -28.72 -17.73
C ARG A 218 -7.99 -28.88 -19.12
N ARG A 219 -6.68 -28.76 -19.26
CA ARG A 219 -5.98 -28.98 -20.55
C ARG A 219 -5.77 -30.45 -20.87
N GLY A 220 -5.62 -31.29 -19.88
CA GLY A 220 -5.40 -32.74 -20.07
C GLY A 220 -6.64 -33.55 -20.46
N GLY A 221 -7.81 -32.93 -20.60
CA GLY A 221 -9.04 -33.58 -21.04
C GLY A 221 -9.57 -34.71 -20.14
N GLN A 222 -8.98 -34.89 -18.97
CA GLN A 222 -9.33 -35.99 -18.08
C GLN A 222 -10.41 -35.60 -17.09
N ARG A 223 -11.61 -36.15 -17.26
CA ARG A 223 -12.73 -36.06 -16.30
C ARG A 223 -12.55 -36.93 -15.04
N ARG A 224 -11.36 -37.41 -14.73
CA ARG A 224 -11.14 -38.33 -13.60
C ARG A 224 -11.04 -37.62 -12.26
N ARG A 225 -11.83 -38.10 -11.30
CA ARG A 225 -11.85 -37.68 -9.90
C ARG A 225 -10.44 -37.57 -9.30
N PHE A 226 -10.10 -36.43 -8.75
CA PHE A 226 -8.90 -36.19 -7.97
C PHE A 226 -8.77 -37.22 -6.83
N ARG A 227 -7.75 -38.03 -6.81
CA ARG A 227 -7.36 -38.81 -5.66
C ARG A 227 -5.94 -38.58 -5.16
N VAL A 228 -5.07 -38.02 -5.95
CA VAL A 228 -3.69 -37.66 -5.53
C VAL A 228 -3.21 -36.55 -6.45
N SER A 229 -2.65 -35.49 -5.88
CA SER A 229 -1.99 -34.42 -6.65
C SER A 229 -0.86 -35.03 -7.47
N ARG A 230 -1.00 -35.00 -8.81
CA ARG A 230 0.06 -35.43 -9.75
C ARG A 230 1.22 -34.42 -9.78
N TRP A 231 1.01 -33.25 -9.20
CA TRP A 231 1.93 -32.14 -9.24
C TRP A 231 2.21 -31.63 -7.83
N PRO A 232 3.02 -32.36 -7.03
CA PRO A 232 3.37 -31.91 -5.69
C PRO A 232 4.10 -30.58 -5.77
N HIS A 233 3.96 -29.73 -4.74
CA HIS A 233 4.61 -28.43 -4.64
C HIS A 233 6.11 -28.48 -4.99
N ALA A 234 6.81 -29.52 -4.50
CA ALA A 234 8.23 -29.73 -4.78
C ALA A 234 8.55 -29.79 -6.28
N ARG A 235 7.69 -30.43 -7.07
CA ARG A 235 7.88 -30.54 -8.54
C ARG A 235 7.75 -29.17 -9.22
N LEU A 236 6.76 -28.38 -8.86
CA LEU A 236 6.57 -27.04 -9.43
C LEU A 236 7.72 -26.10 -9.05
N TYR A 237 8.21 -26.20 -7.81
CA TYR A 237 9.39 -25.44 -7.38
C TYR A 237 10.67 -25.88 -8.10
N ALA A 238 10.85 -27.19 -8.34
CA ALA A 238 11.96 -27.72 -9.15
C ALA A 238 11.90 -27.23 -10.61
N MET A 239 10.69 -26.97 -11.13
CA MET A 239 10.47 -26.35 -12.45
C MET A 239 10.65 -24.83 -12.44
N GLY A 240 11.03 -24.22 -11.32
CA GLY A 240 11.33 -22.81 -11.20
C GLY A 240 10.18 -21.91 -10.76
N LEU A 241 9.05 -22.46 -10.26
CA LEU A 241 8.00 -21.65 -9.66
C LEU A 241 8.54 -20.92 -8.44
N TYR A 242 8.31 -19.59 -8.39
CA TYR A 242 8.75 -18.79 -7.27
C TYR A 242 7.97 -19.14 -6.00
N ARG A 243 8.68 -19.41 -4.92
CA ARG A 243 8.14 -19.74 -3.61
C ARG A 243 8.14 -18.51 -2.72
N LEU A 244 6.97 -18.14 -2.17
CA LEU A 244 6.83 -17.04 -1.22
C LEU A 244 7.22 -17.46 0.21
N ARG A 245 6.86 -18.70 0.60
CA ARG A 245 7.17 -19.25 1.92
C ARG A 245 8.66 -19.16 2.22
N GLY A 246 9.00 -18.59 3.39
CA GLY A 246 10.38 -18.41 3.85
C GLY A 246 11.09 -17.17 3.29
N THR A 247 10.43 -16.32 2.48
CA THR A 247 11.02 -15.09 1.97
C THR A 247 10.78 -13.87 2.85
N VAL A 248 10.01 -14.01 3.94
CA VAL A 248 9.76 -12.93 4.89
C VAL A 248 11.04 -12.55 5.61
N ARG A 249 11.32 -11.25 5.63
CA ARG A 249 12.52 -10.66 6.27
C ARG A 249 12.07 -9.86 7.49
N TYR A 250 12.44 -10.31 8.66
CA TYR A 250 12.22 -9.54 9.87
C TYR A 250 13.36 -8.53 10.04
N PRO A 251 13.06 -7.23 10.26
CA PRO A 251 14.10 -6.25 10.51
C PRO A 251 14.87 -6.64 11.78
N THR A 252 16.18 -6.83 11.64
CA THR A 252 17.09 -7.03 12.76
C THR A 252 17.43 -5.68 13.39
N GLN A 253 17.79 -5.65 14.68
CA GLN A 253 18.21 -4.40 15.35
C GLN A 253 19.36 -3.69 14.63
N ALA A 254 20.23 -4.43 13.95
CA ALA A 254 21.32 -3.86 13.15
C ALA A 254 20.83 -3.15 11.88
N SER A 255 19.74 -3.63 11.25
CA SER A 255 19.17 -2.98 10.06
C SER A 255 18.40 -1.71 10.41
N LEU A 256 17.88 -1.60 11.64
CA LEU A 256 17.19 -0.41 12.15
C LEU A 256 18.16 0.76 12.45
N ARG A 257 19.45 0.47 12.58
CA ARG A 257 20.49 1.50 12.88
C ARG A 257 21.15 2.10 11.64
N ARG A 258 20.88 1.61 10.44
CA ARG A 258 21.39 2.22 9.20
C ARG A 258 20.47 3.38 8.82
N PRO A 259 20.94 4.63 8.79
CA PRO A 259 20.16 5.73 8.23
C PRO A 259 19.95 5.42 6.74
N SER A 260 18.72 5.11 6.37
CA SER A 260 18.34 5.13 4.97
C SER A 260 18.42 6.58 4.49
N VAL A 261 18.93 6.81 3.29
CA VAL A 261 19.11 8.13 2.68
C VAL A 261 17.78 8.87 2.45
N SER A 262 16.64 8.26 2.70
CA SER A 262 15.34 8.91 2.76
C SER A 262 15.08 9.37 4.20
N ARG A 263 14.97 10.67 4.41
CA ARG A 263 14.58 11.33 5.68
C ARG A 263 13.14 11.04 6.09
N VAL A 264 12.62 9.85 5.85
CA VAL A 264 11.41 9.36 6.48
C VAL A 264 11.85 8.67 7.76
N PRO A 265 11.47 9.17 8.96
CA PRO A 265 11.79 8.46 10.19
C PRO A 265 11.21 7.05 10.08
N GLU A 266 12.07 6.04 10.04
CA GLU A 266 11.64 4.67 10.24
C GLU A 266 10.90 4.62 11.57
N ILE A 267 9.64 4.20 11.54
CA ILE A 267 8.85 4.00 12.76
C ILE A 267 9.51 2.82 13.48
N GLY A 268 10.48 3.17 14.31
CA GLY A 268 11.10 2.21 15.22
C GLY A 268 10.01 1.61 16.12
N THR A 269 9.90 0.30 16.12
CA THR A 269 8.94 -0.46 16.94
C THR A 269 9.27 -0.39 18.45
N HIS A 270 10.17 0.50 18.87
CA HIS A 270 10.59 0.67 20.24
C HIS A 270 9.79 1.77 20.91
N GLY A 271 8.82 1.38 21.74
CA GLY A 271 8.32 2.18 22.84
C GLY A 271 7.02 2.96 22.62
N LEU A 272 6.27 2.76 21.55
CA LEU A 272 4.90 3.27 21.47
C LEU A 272 4.00 2.43 22.39
N LYS A 273 3.89 2.83 23.65
CA LYS A 273 2.78 2.44 24.52
C LYS A 273 1.51 2.94 23.83
N GLY A 274 0.71 2.00 23.34
CA GLY A 274 -0.37 2.23 22.39
C GLY A 274 -1.30 3.36 22.77
N GLY A 275 -1.36 4.37 21.90
CA GLY A 275 -2.38 5.38 21.87
C GLY A 275 -3.36 5.14 20.71
N PRO A 276 -4.51 5.83 20.69
CA PRO A 276 -5.40 5.80 19.54
C PRO A 276 -4.69 6.37 18.32
N THR A 277 -4.94 5.78 17.17
CA THR A 277 -4.39 6.19 15.88
C THR A 277 -5.53 6.66 15.01
N ILE A 278 -5.39 7.81 14.35
CA ILE A 278 -6.30 8.28 13.31
C ILE A 278 -5.71 7.82 11.98
N SER A 279 -6.45 6.97 11.26
CA SER A 279 -6.15 6.62 9.88
C SER A 279 -7.00 7.51 8.97
N LEU A 280 -6.35 8.31 8.14
CA LEU A 280 -6.97 9.21 7.19
C LEU A 280 -6.54 8.77 5.80
N SER A 281 -7.45 8.21 5.03
CA SER A 281 -7.16 7.75 3.67
C SER A 281 -7.92 8.57 2.65
N SER A 282 -7.21 9.05 1.64
CA SER A 282 -7.62 9.80 0.46
C SER A 282 -8.29 11.17 0.68
N LEU A 283 -7.75 12.16 -0.04
CA LEU A 283 -8.24 13.53 -0.13
C LEU A 283 -9.21 13.68 -1.30
N HIS A 284 -10.23 14.52 -1.13
CA HIS A 284 -11.12 14.93 -2.21
C HIS A 284 -10.90 16.42 -2.48
N GLN A 285 -10.77 16.80 -3.75
CA GLN A 285 -10.80 18.23 -4.11
C GLN A 285 -12.25 18.72 -4.09
N ARG A 286 -12.48 19.89 -3.52
CA ARG A 286 -13.74 20.61 -3.70
C ARG A 286 -13.89 20.98 -5.17
N SER A 287 -14.97 20.58 -5.79
CA SER A 287 -15.44 21.05 -7.08
C SER A 287 -15.98 22.48 -6.98
#